data_394ed4895cf4e2d843154d01d6c31eec
#
_entry.id   394ed4895cf4e2d843154d01d6c31eec
#
_cell.length_a   1.000
_cell.length_b   1.000
_cell.length_c   1.000
_cell.angle_alpha   90.00
_cell.angle_beta   90.00
_cell.angle_gamma   90.00
#
_symmetry.space_group_name_H-M   'P 1'
#
loop_
_entity.id
_entity.type
_entity.pdbx_description
1 polymer ?
#
loop_
_entity_poly.entity_id
_entity_poly.type
_entity_poly.pdbx_seq_one_letter_code
_entity_poly.pdbx_strand_id
1 'polypeptide(L)'
;MNQLFILILSSLGFINAQAYDGYTLFTPMSVLDSNATTYLMNNDYEFLHTWTHDQGPASMPYLLTDGSIIYPYRVPFPTMSAGGVGGGIQKQSWDGDILWEYEFSNEQYQHHHDVQPLPNGNILIIVWEKKTAQEAYDMGRETINNPLNVMWSTAILELEPESGNIVWEWHIWDHTVQDVNSELSNFGIISEHPELFDINCGSVGNDAGGPQGANADWMHINAIHYNSILDQIVISSRTQNEIFILDHSTSSEEVSGHSGGNSGMGGDFLYRWGNPENYGRGDESDRILSSQHSINWIPAGYPGGGNLILFNNFHEDNTSAVLEFSPPIDGNNYAIIEGESFGPETWEWIYTGDITTPMQGGAFRLPNGNTLITQTHTATVIEVDSEGNELWSFTHEGESSYWIARCEKYSPDYLGNLLLGDMNSDGSLNVLDIVILANLILAGDTSNPAGDLNQDGSQNILDIVLLVNLILG
;
A
#
# COMPACT_ATOMS: atom_id res chain seq x y z
N MET A 1 -37.13 -26.99 54.18
CA MET A 1 -36.79 -25.96 53.17
C MET A 1 -35.56 -26.40 52.43
N ASN A 2 -35.74 -27.06 51.26
CA ASN A 2 -34.65 -27.47 50.38
C ASN A 2 -34.37 -26.33 49.42
N GLN A 3 -33.19 -25.72 49.53
CA GLN A 3 -32.70 -24.79 48.52
C GLN A 3 -32.11 -25.58 47.37
N LEU A 4 -32.71 -25.43 46.19
CA LEU A 4 -32.24 -25.96 44.92
C LEU A 4 -31.20 -24.98 44.36
N PHE A 5 -29.94 -25.35 44.38
CA PHE A 5 -28.89 -24.62 43.65
C PHE A 5 -28.95 -25.00 42.15
N ILE A 6 -29.38 -24.08 41.32
CA ILE A 6 -29.28 -24.20 39.89
C ILE A 6 -27.86 -23.76 39.46
N LEU A 7 -27.03 -24.70 39.09
CA LEU A 7 -25.74 -24.44 38.43
C LEU A 7 -26.04 -24.07 36.97
N ILE A 8 -25.90 -22.80 36.62
CA ILE A 8 -25.88 -22.36 35.22
C ILE A 8 -24.47 -22.63 34.74
N LEU A 9 -24.25 -23.73 34.05
CA LEU A 9 -23.07 -23.93 33.22
C LEU A 9 -23.23 -23.05 31.95
N SER A 10 -22.59 -21.87 31.92
CA SER A 10 -22.35 -21.16 30.68
C SER A 10 -21.33 -21.97 29.91
N SER A 11 -21.75 -22.67 28.86
CA SER A 11 -20.87 -23.19 27.84
C SER A 11 -20.30 -21.98 27.08
N LEU A 12 -19.13 -21.51 27.46
CA LEU A 12 -18.28 -20.73 26.60
C LEU A 12 -17.92 -21.66 25.45
N GLY A 13 -18.59 -21.52 24.31
CA GLY A 13 -18.15 -22.11 23.07
C GLY A 13 -16.81 -21.45 22.74
N PHE A 14 -15.73 -22.23 22.80
CA PHE A 14 -14.46 -21.83 22.18
C PHE A 14 -14.75 -21.77 20.69
N ILE A 15 -14.91 -20.56 20.13
CA ILE A 15 -14.79 -20.37 18.70
C ILE A 15 -13.32 -20.62 18.44
N ASN A 16 -12.99 -21.76 17.85
CA ASN A 16 -11.64 -21.98 17.35
C ASN A 16 -11.37 -20.86 16.34
N ALA A 17 -10.31 -20.09 16.56
CA ALA A 17 -9.83 -19.14 15.59
C ALA A 17 -9.54 -19.91 14.29
N GLN A 18 -10.04 -19.39 13.18
CA GLN A 18 -9.86 -19.97 11.84
C GLN A 18 -9.27 -18.92 10.91
N ALA A 19 -8.51 -19.37 9.92
CA ALA A 19 -8.08 -18.50 8.85
C ALA A 19 -9.30 -17.84 8.18
N TYR A 20 -9.15 -16.58 7.82
CA TYR A 20 -10.15 -15.85 7.10
C TYR A 20 -10.38 -16.50 5.73
N ASP A 21 -11.62 -16.85 5.43
CA ASP A 21 -11.98 -17.38 4.13
C ASP A 21 -11.89 -16.23 3.11
N GLY A 22 -11.04 -16.40 2.09
CA GLY A 22 -10.78 -15.33 1.12
C GLY A 22 -9.73 -15.72 0.09
N TYR A 23 -9.43 -14.77 -0.79
CA TYR A 23 -8.48 -14.93 -1.87
C TYR A 23 -7.25 -14.07 -1.65
N THR A 24 -6.07 -14.71 -1.62
CA THR A 24 -4.78 -14.01 -1.50
C THR A 24 -4.24 -13.67 -2.88
N LEU A 25 -4.01 -12.38 -3.13
CA LEU A 25 -3.39 -11.85 -4.34
C LEU A 25 -1.91 -11.60 -4.11
N PHE A 26 -1.05 -12.14 -4.98
CA PHE A 26 0.40 -11.94 -4.88
C PHE A 26 1.12 -12.13 -6.21
N THR A 27 2.28 -11.50 -6.35
CA THR A 27 3.18 -11.69 -7.49
C THR A 27 4.57 -12.07 -6.98
N PRO A 28 5.00 -13.32 -7.13
CA PRO A 28 6.38 -13.69 -6.86
C PRO A 28 7.32 -13.01 -7.85
N MET A 29 8.41 -12.46 -7.36
CA MET A 29 9.46 -11.93 -8.22
C MET A 29 10.72 -12.79 -8.11
N SER A 30 11.35 -13.04 -9.25
CA SER A 30 12.68 -13.66 -9.34
C SER A 30 13.68 -12.63 -9.84
N VAL A 31 14.91 -12.71 -9.36
CA VAL A 31 16.01 -11.90 -9.88
C VAL A 31 16.49 -12.37 -11.26
N LEU A 32 16.06 -13.56 -11.69
CA LEU A 32 16.49 -14.19 -12.93
C LEU A 32 15.47 -14.02 -14.06
N ASP A 33 14.19 -13.79 -13.75
CA ASP A 33 13.12 -13.74 -14.73
C ASP A 33 12.67 -12.29 -14.96
N SER A 34 12.54 -11.91 -16.24
CA SER A 34 11.97 -10.64 -16.62
C SER A 34 10.44 -10.65 -16.57
N ASN A 35 9.84 -11.82 -16.76
CA ASN A 35 8.39 -12.01 -16.77
C ASN A 35 7.90 -12.35 -15.36
N ALA A 36 6.67 -12.02 -15.05
CA ALA A 36 6.05 -12.33 -13.78
C ALA A 36 4.64 -12.90 -13.97
N THR A 37 4.13 -13.56 -12.95
CA THR A 37 2.74 -14.01 -12.90
C THR A 37 2.14 -13.59 -11.57
N THR A 38 1.01 -12.91 -11.63
CA THR A 38 0.18 -12.62 -10.46
C THR A 38 -0.79 -13.76 -10.26
N TYR A 39 -0.96 -14.20 -9.03
CA TYR A 39 -1.84 -15.29 -8.61
C TYR A 39 -2.93 -14.78 -7.68
N LEU A 40 -4.14 -15.24 -7.89
CA LEU A 40 -5.27 -15.14 -6.96
C LEU A 40 -5.57 -16.54 -6.45
N MET A 41 -5.37 -16.80 -5.15
CA MET A 41 -5.34 -18.12 -4.55
C MET A 41 -6.27 -18.21 -3.34
N ASN A 42 -7.01 -19.32 -3.20
CA ASN A 42 -7.82 -19.61 -2.01
C ASN A 42 -7.00 -20.21 -0.86
N ASN A 43 -7.64 -20.46 0.29
CA ASN A 43 -6.98 -21.04 1.45
C ASN A 43 -6.54 -22.51 1.26
N ASP A 44 -7.09 -23.21 0.28
CA ASP A 44 -6.74 -24.60 -0.06
C ASP A 44 -5.59 -24.67 -1.07
N TYR A 45 -4.93 -23.53 -1.34
CA TYR A 45 -3.80 -23.38 -2.27
C TYR A 45 -4.18 -23.59 -3.75
N GLU A 46 -5.45 -23.49 -4.09
CA GLU A 46 -5.92 -23.55 -5.47
C GLU A 46 -5.88 -22.14 -6.08
N PHE A 47 -5.31 -22.04 -7.27
CA PHE A 47 -5.30 -20.79 -8.02
C PHE A 47 -6.65 -20.57 -8.70
N LEU A 48 -7.35 -19.53 -8.24
CA LEU A 48 -8.62 -19.13 -8.84
C LEU A 48 -8.39 -18.44 -10.18
N HIS A 49 -7.35 -17.61 -10.26
CA HIS A 49 -7.01 -16.88 -11.48
C HIS A 49 -5.52 -16.52 -11.52
N THR A 50 -5.01 -16.24 -12.73
CA THR A 50 -3.62 -15.78 -12.94
C THR A 50 -3.54 -14.75 -14.05
N TRP A 51 -2.68 -13.74 -13.85
CA TRP A 51 -2.30 -12.77 -14.88
C TRP A 51 -0.82 -12.91 -15.19
N THR A 52 -0.47 -12.89 -16.47
CA THR A 52 0.93 -12.92 -16.92
C THR A 52 1.39 -11.51 -17.31
N HIS A 53 2.63 -11.18 -16.99
CA HIS A 53 3.22 -9.88 -17.23
C HIS A 53 4.57 -10.02 -17.94
N ASP A 54 4.85 -9.12 -18.88
CA ASP A 54 6.13 -9.06 -19.59
C ASP A 54 7.25 -8.43 -18.73
N GLN A 55 6.88 -7.75 -17.64
CA GLN A 55 7.80 -7.05 -16.74
C GLN A 55 7.62 -7.51 -15.30
N GLY A 56 8.73 -7.56 -14.54
CA GLY A 56 8.70 -7.90 -13.12
C GLY A 56 8.00 -6.83 -12.27
N PRO A 57 7.41 -7.19 -11.11
CA PRO A 57 6.67 -6.26 -10.26
C PRO A 57 7.58 -5.21 -9.62
N ALA A 58 7.09 -3.99 -9.49
CA ALA A 58 7.69 -2.97 -8.63
C ALA A 58 7.21 -3.10 -7.18
N SER A 59 5.95 -3.48 -6.97
CA SER A 59 5.31 -3.72 -5.68
C SER A 59 4.24 -4.80 -5.81
N MET A 60 3.25 -4.82 -4.90
CA MET A 60 2.12 -5.73 -5.02
C MET A 60 1.11 -5.24 -6.08
N PRO A 61 0.37 -6.14 -6.73
CA PRO A 61 -0.80 -5.78 -7.53
C PRO A 61 -1.99 -5.46 -6.62
N TYR A 62 -2.98 -4.74 -7.18
CA TYR A 62 -4.24 -4.43 -6.52
C TYR A 62 -5.40 -5.01 -7.32
N LEU A 63 -6.23 -5.85 -6.70
CA LEU A 63 -7.45 -6.36 -7.31
C LEU A 63 -8.55 -5.29 -7.21
N LEU A 64 -9.25 -5.04 -8.29
CA LEU A 64 -10.39 -4.14 -8.33
C LEU A 64 -11.71 -4.93 -8.32
N THR A 65 -12.80 -4.28 -7.94
CA THR A 65 -14.11 -4.91 -7.84
C THR A 65 -14.70 -5.37 -9.17
N ASP A 66 -14.17 -4.84 -10.29
CA ASP A 66 -14.50 -5.28 -11.65
C ASP A 66 -13.68 -6.50 -12.12
N GLY A 67 -12.87 -7.09 -11.23
CA GLY A 67 -11.98 -8.21 -11.54
C GLY A 67 -10.69 -7.84 -12.25
N SER A 68 -10.51 -6.59 -12.63
CA SER A 68 -9.23 -6.12 -13.17
C SER A 68 -8.20 -5.93 -12.08
N ILE A 69 -6.92 -5.85 -12.47
CA ILE A 69 -5.83 -5.54 -11.54
C ILE A 69 -5.08 -4.28 -11.96
N ILE A 70 -4.62 -3.52 -10.97
CA ILE A 70 -3.58 -2.50 -11.15
C ILE A 70 -2.24 -3.16 -10.84
N TYR A 71 -1.33 -3.12 -11.80
CA TYR A 71 -0.03 -3.75 -11.70
C TYR A 71 1.10 -2.74 -11.88
N PRO A 72 1.79 -2.35 -10.80
CA PRO A 72 3.01 -1.56 -10.88
C PRO A 72 4.18 -2.45 -11.29
N TYR A 73 4.96 -2.04 -12.29
CA TYR A 73 6.03 -2.85 -12.86
C TYR A 73 7.34 -2.09 -13.03
N ARG A 74 8.42 -2.83 -13.24
CA ARG A 74 9.78 -2.30 -13.47
C ARG A 74 10.00 -2.07 -14.95
N VAL A 75 10.34 -0.82 -15.32
CA VAL A 75 10.79 -0.53 -16.68
C VAL A 75 12.23 -1.04 -16.89
N PRO A 76 12.59 -1.49 -18.10
CA PRO A 76 13.91 -2.07 -18.35
C PRO A 76 15.06 -1.07 -18.24
N PHE A 77 14.81 0.22 -18.45
CA PHE A 77 15.82 1.29 -18.47
C PHE A 77 15.37 2.49 -17.65
N PRO A 78 15.32 2.38 -16.30
CA PRO A 78 14.89 3.49 -15.46
C PRO A 78 15.90 4.66 -15.52
N THR A 79 15.41 5.88 -15.47
CA THR A 79 16.24 7.10 -15.44
C THR A 79 16.90 7.33 -14.10
N MET A 80 16.27 6.88 -13.01
CA MET A 80 16.79 6.84 -11.65
C MET A 80 16.64 5.42 -11.12
N SER A 81 17.68 4.87 -10.48
CA SER A 81 17.70 3.47 -10.05
C SER A 81 18.23 3.31 -8.64
N ALA A 82 17.37 2.87 -7.74
CA ALA A 82 17.67 2.46 -6.37
C ALA A 82 16.77 1.30 -5.96
N GLY A 83 16.79 0.91 -4.69
CA GLY A 83 15.86 -0.09 -4.15
C GLY A 83 14.41 0.30 -4.44
N GLY A 84 13.60 -0.66 -4.87
CA GLY A 84 12.19 -0.43 -5.17
C GLY A 84 11.89 0.28 -6.50
N VAL A 85 12.88 0.45 -7.40
CA VAL A 85 12.65 1.07 -8.71
C VAL A 85 11.53 0.34 -9.46
N GLY A 86 10.62 1.11 -10.01
CA GLY A 86 9.50 0.69 -10.84
C GLY A 86 9.56 1.37 -12.20
N GLY A 87 8.62 2.23 -12.49
CA GLY A 87 8.54 3.08 -13.68
C GLY A 87 7.24 2.96 -14.44
N GLY A 88 6.61 1.79 -14.46
CA GLY A 88 5.36 1.58 -15.17
C GLY A 88 4.20 1.16 -14.26
N ILE A 89 3.00 1.47 -14.70
CA ILE A 89 1.73 1.09 -14.07
C ILE A 89 0.77 0.70 -15.17
N GLN A 90 0.14 -0.44 -15.05
CA GLN A 90 -0.88 -0.88 -16.02
C GLN A 90 -2.14 -1.36 -15.31
N LYS A 91 -3.28 -1.23 -15.98
CA LYS A 91 -4.51 -1.92 -15.64
C LYS A 91 -4.72 -3.07 -16.60
N GLN A 92 -4.89 -4.29 -16.07
CA GLN A 92 -5.25 -5.47 -16.86
C GLN A 92 -6.66 -5.93 -16.52
N SER A 93 -7.41 -6.33 -17.54
CA SER A 93 -8.71 -6.99 -17.37
C SER A 93 -8.55 -8.35 -16.70
N TRP A 94 -9.67 -8.97 -16.31
CA TRP A 94 -9.69 -10.36 -15.86
C TRP A 94 -9.06 -11.30 -16.90
N ASP A 95 -9.34 -11.09 -18.19
CA ASP A 95 -8.80 -11.91 -19.28
C ASP A 95 -7.33 -11.62 -19.64
N GLY A 96 -6.69 -10.68 -18.94
CA GLY A 96 -5.28 -10.33 -19.13
C GLY A 96 -5.03 -9.25 -20.19
N ASP A 97 -6.08 -8.66 -20.78
CA ASP A 97 -5.91 -7.55 -21.73
C ASP A 97 -5.46 -6.27 -21.01
N ILE A 98 -4.47 -5.59 -21.55
CA ILE A 98 -4.03 -4.28 -21.04
C ILE A 98 -5.09 -3.24 -21.42
N LEU A 99 -5.79 -2.72 -20.41
CA LEU A 99 -6.82 -1.68 -20.59
C LEU A 99 -6.20 -0.29 -20.73
N TRP A 100 -5.15 -0.01 -19.96
CA TRP A 100 -4.31 1.17 -20.07
C TRP A 100 -2.95 0.93 -19.42
N GLU A 101 -1.96 1.74 -19.81
CA GLU A 101 -0.59 1.67 -19.32
C GLU A 101 0.02 3.07 -19.34
N TYR A 102 0.77 3.41 -18.28
CA TYR A 102 1.51 4.65 -18.13
C TYR A 102 2.91 4.40 -17.61
N GLU A 103 3.89 5.15 -18.14
CA GLU A 103 5.27 5.13 -17.64
C GLU A 103 5.62 6.47 -17.00
N PHE A 104 6.15 6.39 -15.78
CA PHE A 104 6.74 7.50 -15.02
C PHE A 104 8.23 7.23 -14.84
N SER A 105 8.98 7.35 -15.93
CA SER A 105 10.42 7.15 -15.98
C SER A 105 11.01 8.13 -17.00
N ASN A 106 11.33 9.35 -16.53
CA ASN A 106 11.83 10.43 -17.36
C ASN A 106 12.92 11.23 -16.62
N GLU A 107 13.43 12.31 -17.22
CA GLU A 107 14.50 13.13 -16.64
C GLU A 107 14.15 13.77 -15.29
N GLN A 108 12.87 13.97 -14.99
CA GLN A 108 12.38 14.63 -13.79
C GLN A 108 11.81 13.65 -12.76
N TYR A 109 11.04 12.66 -13.20
CA TYR A 109 10.32 11.72 -12.35
C TYR A 109 10.66 10.26 -12.65
N GLN A 110 10.73 9.47 -11.59
CA GLN A 110 10.83 8.01 -11.66
C GLN A 110 9.90 7.39 -10.62
N HIS A 111 8.89 6.64 -11.09
CA HIS A 111 8.07 5.83 -10.18
C HIS A 111 8.92 4.79 -9.46
N HIS A 112 8.66 4.62 -8.18
CA HIS A 112 9.28 3.59 -7.36
C HIS A 112 8.31 3.05 -6.31
N HIS A 113 8.54 1.82 -5.88
CA HIS A 113 7.80 1.11 -4.85
C HIS A 113 6.30 1.01 -5.18
N ASP A 114 5.47 1.88 -4.62
CA ASP A 114 4.07 1.65 -4.43
C ASP A 114 3.17 2.60 -5.22
N VAL A 115 1.95 2.16 -5.43
CA VAL A 115 0.84 2.97 -5.94
C VAL A 115 -0.39 2.73 -5.07
N GLN A 116 -1.37 3.64 -5.12
CA GLN A 116 -2.63 3.46 -4.41
C GLN A 116 -3.80 3.79 -5.33
N PRO A 117 -4.60 2.79 -5.74
CA PRO A 117 -5.87 3.04 -6.41
C PRO A 117 -6.85 3.79 -5.51
N LEU A 118 -7.52 4.80 -6.07
CA LEU A 118 -8.53 5.61 -5.39
C LEU A 118 -9.95 5.18 -5.77
N PRO A 119 -10.96 5.46 -4.91
CA PRO A 119 -12.35 5.12 -5.20
C PRO A 119 -12.94 5.80 -6.45
N ASN A 120 -12.37 6.94 -6.86
CA ASN A 120 -12.76 7.66 -8.08
C ASN A 120 -12.15 7.09 -9.37
N GLY A 121 -11.32 6.04 -9.24
CA GLY A 121 -10.60 5.39 -10.36
C GLY A 121 -9.24 5.99 -10.67
N ASN A 122 -8.85 7.08 -10.00
CA ASN A 122 -7.51 7.64 -10.11
C ASN A 122 -6.48 6.79 -9.35
N ILE A 123 -5.19 7.07 -9.58
CA ILE A 123 -4.09 6.33 -8.98
C ILE A 123 -3.11 7.32 -8.34
N LEU A 124 -2.84 7.17 -7.04
CA LEU A 124 -1.71 7.85 -6.40
C LEU A 124 -0.42 7.08 -6.70
N ILE A 125 0.64 7.81 -7.01
CA ILE A 125 1.91 7.27 -7.48
C ILE A 125 3.03 7.92 -6.69
N ILE A 126 3.90 7.11 -6.07
CA ILE A 126 5.13 7.58 -5.45
C ILE A 126 6.19 7.76 -6.52
N VAL A 127 6.82 8.92 -6.58
CA VAL A 127 7.92 9.18 -7.51
C VAL A 127 9.13 9.80 -6.82
N TRP A 128 10.33 9.42 -7.25
CA TRP A 128 11.49 10.27 -7.06
C TRP A 128 11.38 11.46 -8.01
N GLU A 129 11.61 12.64 -7.46
CA GLU A 129 11.72 13.88 -8.20
C GLU A 129 13.17 14.37 -8.17
N LYS A 130 13.77 14.56 -9.34
CA LYS A 130 15.17 14.96 -9.45
C LYS A 130 15.35 16.45 -9.21
N LYS A 131 16.16 16.78 -8.20
CA LYS A 131 16.67 18.12 -7.92
C LYS A 131 18.18 18.14 -8.14
N THR A 132 18.70 19.22 -8.70
CA THR A 132 20.15 19.44 -8.78
C THR A 132 20.73 19.74 -7.39
N ALA A 133 22.01 19.51 -7.20
CA ALA A 133 22.68 19.90 -5.95
C ALA A 133 22.57 21.43 -5.69
N GLN A 134 22.55 22.25 -6.74
CA GLN A 134 22.41 23.70 -6.60
C GLN A 134 21.02 24.07 -6.07
N GLU A 135 19.95 23.46 -6.60
CA GLU A 135 18.58 23.68 -6.05
C GLU A 135 18.51 23.26 -4.58
N ALA A 136 19.16 22.14 -4.20
CA ALA A 136 19.19 21.72 -2.82
C ALA A 136 19.95 22.70 -1.91
N TYR A 137 21.08 23.23 -2.35
CA TYR A 137 21.82 24.27 -1.62
C TYR A 137 21.06 25.58 -1.52
N ASP A 138 20.33 25.96 -2.57
CA ASP A 138 19.48 27.16 -2.59
C ASP A 138 18.29 27.06 -1.62
N MET A 139 17.89 25.82 -1.24
CA MET A 139 16.90 25.51 -0.22
C MET A 139 17.50 25.33 1.19
N GLY A 140 18.84 25.50 1.36
CA GLY A 140 19.51 25.41 2.65
C GLY A 140 20.03 24.01 2.99
N ARG A 141 20.06 23.06 2.03
CA ARG A 141 20.77 21.79 2.22
C ARG A 141 22.27 22.05 2.31
N GLU A 142 22.94 21.54 3.34
CA GLU A 142 24.38 21.79 3.53
C GLU A 142 25.27 20.89 2.69
N THR A 143 24.84 19.63 2.45
CA THR A 143 25.71 18.62 1.81
C THR A 143 24.94 17.72 0.86
N ILE A 144 25.52 17.49 -0.32
CA ILE A 144 25.17 16.43 -1.26
C ILE A 144 26.42 15.59 -1.50
N ASN A 145 26.48 14.39 -0.93
CA ASN A 145 27.70 13.56 -0.92
C ASN A 145 27.66 12.35 -1.86
N ASN A 146 26.64 12.26 -2.73
CA ASN A 146 26.58 11.18 -3.70
C ASN A 146 27.33 11.56 -5.02
N PRO A 147 27.89 10.59 -5.76
CA PRO A 147 28.67 10.86 -6.96
C PRO A 147 27.83 11.38 -8.15
N LEU A 148 26.50 11.33 -8.09
CA LEU A 148 25.61 11.87 -9.11
C LEU A 148 25.45 13.38 -8.98
N ASN A 149 25.80 13.97 -7.83
CA ASN A 149 25.67 15.39 -7.51
C ASN A 149 24.25 15.93 -7.76
N VAL A 150 23.25 15.13 -7.35
CA VAL A 150 21.82 15.44 -7.38
C VAL A 150 21.14 14.93 -6.11
N MET A 151 19.89 15.30 -5.90
CA MET A 151 19.01 14.81 -4.86
C MET A 151 17.73 14.28 -5.51
N TRP A 152 17.34 13.06 -5.20
CA TRP A 152 16.03 12.55 -5.56
C TRP A 152 15.10 12.80 -4.39
N SER A 153 14.35 13.86 -4.51
CA SER A 153 13.29 14.26 -3.60
C SER A 153 12.08 13.35 -3.79
N THR A 154 11.05 13.52 -2.99
CA THR A 154 9.81 12.74 -3.10
C THR A 154 8.68 13.62 -3.60
N ALA A 155 7.89 13.09 -4.53
CA ALA A 155 6.58 13.62 -4.84
C ALA A 155 5.54 12.49 -4.88
N ILE A 156 4.27 12.85 -4.69
CA ILE A 156 3.11 11.98 -4.87
C ILE A 156 2.27 12.62 -5.97
N LEU A 157 1.99 11.84 -7.01
CA LEU A 157 1.20 12.30 -8.16
C LEU A 157 -0.12 11.54 -8.19
N GLU A 158 -1.24 12.23 -8.45
CA GLU A 158 -2.53 11.59 -8.75
C GLU A 158 -2.77 11.59 -10.25
N LEU A 159 -2.74 10.41 -10.83
CA LEU A 159 -3.05 10.16 -12.24
C LEU A 159 -4.55 9.93 -12.42
N GLU A 160 -5.17 10.66 -13.35
CA GLU A 160 -6.48 10.34 -13.91
C GLU A 160 -6.29 9.48 -15.18
N PRO A 161 -6.54 8.15 -15.13
CA PRO A 161 -6.20 7.26 -16.23
C PRO A 161 -6.97 7.51 -17.53
N GLU A 162 -8.19 8.07 -17.45
CA GLU A 162 -9.00 8.35 -18.65
C GLU A 162 -8.38 9.45 -19.52
N SER A 163 -7.81 10.47 -18.91
CA SER A 163 -7.19 11.61 -19.63
C SER A 163 -5.68 11.49 -19.75
N GLY A 164 -5.04 10.68 -18.87
CA GLY A 164 -3.60 10.62 -18.72
C GLY A 164 -2.98 11.84 -18.02
N ASN A 165 -3.80 12.69 -17.40
CA ASN A 165 -3.33 13.89 -16.71
C ASN A 165 -3.00 13.61 -15.25
N ILE A 166 -2.04 14.37 -14.71
CA ILE A 166 -1.85 14.52 -13.28
C ILE A 166 -2.83 15.61 -12.82
N VAL A 167 -3.72 15.26 -11.88
CA VAL A 167 -4.80 16.13 -11.41
C VAL A 167 -4.55 16.70 -10.02
N TRP A 168 -3.65 16.08 -9.28
CA TRP A 168 -3.14 16.56 -7.99
C TRP A 168 -1.70 16.07 -7.81
N GLU A 169 -0.84 16.90 -7.17
CA GLU A 169 0.55 16.56 -6.91
C GLU A 169 1.04 17.20 -5.62
N TRP A 170 1.68 16.43 -4.76
CA TRP A 170 2.34 16.87 -3.54
C TRP A 170 3.85 16.68 -3.65
N HIS A 171 4.61 17.70 -3.23
CA HIS A 171 6.07 17.67 -3.24
C HIS A 171 6.61 17.96 -1.85
N ILE A 172 7.41 17.05 -1.26
CA ILE A 172 8.07 17.33 0.01
C ILE A 172 8.92 18.61 -0.04
N TRP A 173 9.34 18.98 -1.24
CA TRP A 173 10.15 20.16 -1.52
C TRP A 173 9.51 21.46 -1.02
N ASP A 174 8.21 21.55 -1.06
CA ASP A 174 7.44 22.72 -0.66
C ASP A 174 7.21 22.78 0.85
N HIS A 175 7.49 21.67 1.58
CA HIS A 175 7.19 21.49 3.00
C HIS A 175 8.47 21.24 3.81
N THR A 176 9.56 21.99 3.52
CA THR A 176 10.85 21.87 4.19
C THR A 176 11.12 23.03 5.11
N VAL A 177 11.86 22.76 6.18
CA VAL A 177 12.44 23.74 7.13
C VAL A 177 13.95 23.53 7.23
N GLN A 178 14.68 24.59 7.59
CA GLN A 178 16.12 24.54 7.93
C GLN A 178 16.48 25.64 8.92
N ASP A 179 17.51 25.43 9.73
CA ASP A 179 17.98 26.37 10.75
C ASP A 179 19.39 26.92 10.47
N VAL A 180 19.90 26.69 9.25
CA VAL A 180 21.29 27.02 8.84
C VAL A 180 21.40 28.43 8.27
N ASN A 181 20.47 28.85 7.41
CA ASN A 181 20.52 30.13 6.70
C ASN A 181 19.25 30.96 6.91
N SER A 182 19.36 31.97 7.76
CA SER A 182 18.24 32.85 8.13
C SER A 182 17.77 33.81 6.98
N GLU A 183 18.44 33.81 5.83
CA GLU A 183 18.03 34.62 4.68
C GLU A 183 17.04 33.88 3.75
N LEU A 184 16.88 32.55 3.95
CA LEU A 184 15.96 31.74 3.16
C LEU A 184 14.56 31.75 3.75
N SER A 185 13.55 31.60 2.87
CA SER A 185 12.14 31.67 3.27
C SER A 185 11.68 30.51 4.15
N ASN A 186 12.33 29.35 4.05
CA ASN A 186 12.09 28.15 4.87
C ASN A 186 12.92 28.11 6.15
N PHE A 187 13.51 29.25 6.58
CA PHE A 187 14.24 29.30 7.84
C PHE A 187 13.30 29.23 9.03
N GLY A 188 13.60 28.31 9.97
CA GLY A 188 12.85 28.15 11.21
C GLY A 188 13.60 27.26 12.21
N ILE A 189 13.15 27.25 13.45
CA ILE A 189 13.64 26.33 14.47
C ILE A 189 12.96 24.99 14.25
N ILE A 190 13.70 23.95 13.88
CA ILE A 190 13.18 22.65 13.46
C ILE A 190 12.17 22.08 14.46
N SER A 191 12.46 22.16 15.78
CA SER A 191 11.56 21.66 16.83
C SER A 191 10.27 22.46 17.02
N GLU A 192 10.18 23.66 16.46
CA GLU A 192 8.96 24.47 16.46
C GLU A 192 8.06 24.19 15.24
N HIS A 193 8.58 23.46 14.24
CA HIS A 193 7.91 23.14 12.97
C HIS A 193 7.82 21.61 12.71
N PRO A 194 7.13 20.85 13.58
CA PRO A 194 6.95 19.40 13.37
C PRO A 194 6.14 19.08 12.12
N GLU A 195 5.39 20.04 11.60
CA GLU A 195 4.61 19.95 10.35
C GLU A 195 5.48 20.02 9.09
N LEU A 196 6.75 20.41 9.20
CA LEU A 196 7.69 20.52 8.09
C LEU A 196 8.83 19.51 8.23
N PHE A 197 9.53 19.23 7.15
CA PHE A 197 10.66 18.31 7.15
C PHE A 197 12.00 19.07 7.11
N ASP A 198 12.92 18.73 8.01
CA ASP A 198 14.27 19.29 7.97
C ASP A 198 14.99 18.85 6.70
N ILE A 199 15.29 19.80 5.81
CA ILE A 199 15.96 19.52 4.55
C ILE A 199 17.37 18.95 4.75
N ASN A 200 17.97 19.12 5.94
CA ASN A 200 19.27 18.60 6.32
C ASN A 200 19.21 17.21 6.99
N CYS A 201 17.99 16.70 7.25
CA CYS A 201 17.83 15.38 7.84
C CYS A 201 18.32 14.26 6.89
N GLY A 202 19.11 13.36 7.45
CA GLY A 202 19.62 12.17 6.78
C GLY A 202 20.59 12.44 5.62
N SER A 203 21.14 11.37 5.05
CA SER A 203 22.01 11.42 3.87
C SER A 203 21.21 11.36 2.57
N VAL A 204 21.77 11.86 1.48
CA VAL A 204 21.18 11.82 0.14
C VAL A 204 21.90 10.76 -0.68
N GLY A 205 21.24 9.60 -0.80
CA GLY A 205 21.79 8.47 -1.54
C GLY A 205 23.06 7.87 -0.91
N ASN A 206 23.77 7.12 -1.72
CA ASN A 206 25.05 6.53 -1.35
C ASN A 206 26.01 6.46 -2.54
N ASP A 207 27.30 6.32 -2.24
CA ASP A 207 28.39 6.12 -3.18
C ASP A 207 28.75 4.64 -3.41
N ALA A 208 28.29 3.79 -2.52
CA ALA A 208 28.57 2.36 -2.60
C ALA A 208 27.68 1.76 -3.71
N GLY A 209 28.36 1.27 -4.76
CA GLY A 209 27.67 0.51 -5.78
C GLY A 209 27.01 -0.73 -5.21
N GLY A 210 25.75 -0.61 -4.79
CA GLY A 210 24.86 -1.76 -4.72
C GLY A 210 24.67 -2.33 -6.14
N PRO A 211 23.87 -3.37 -6.31
CA PRO A 211 23.61 -3.95 -7.64
C PRO A 211 23.13 -2.93 -8.67
N GLN A 212 22.60 -1.79 -8.23
CA GLN A 212 22.04 -0.71 -9.03
C GLN A 212 22.98 0.51 -9.20
N GLY A 213 24.18 0.48 -8.60
CA GLY A 213 25.13 1.59 -8.66
C GLY A 213 24.88 2.70 -7.64
N ALA A 214 25.48 3.87 -7.90
CA ALA A 214 25.28 5.06 -7.09
C ALA A 214 23.85 5.59 -7.27
N ASN A 215 23.27 6.10 -6.17
CA ASN A 215 21.94 6.69 -6.19
C ASN A 215 21.91 8.01 -5.39
N ALA A 216 20.81 8.74 -5.49
CA ALA A 216 20.58 10.00 -4.80
C ALA A 216 19.27 10.01 -4.02
N ASP A 217 18.77 8.85 -3.66
CA ASP A 217 17.51 8.63 -2.94
C ASP A 217 17.61 9.22 -1.52
N TRP A 218 16.70 10.10 -1.16
CA TRP A 218 16.72 10.80 0.12
C TRP A 218 15.77 10.16 1.15
N MET A 219 14.48 10.11 0.81
CA MET A 219 13.43 9.69 1.74
C MET A 219 13.17 8.18 1.68
N HIS A 220 13.37 7.58 0.53
CA HIS A 220 13.02 6.19 0.25
C HIS A 220 11.60 5.84 0.71
N ILE A 221 10.61 6.61 0.21
CA ILE A 221 9.19 6.34 0.50
C ILE A 221 8.84 4.99 -0.13
N ASN A 222 8.35 4.05 0.69
CA ASN A 222 8.19 2.66 0.27
C ASN A 222 6.77 2.10 0.40
N ALA A 223 5.84 2.89 0.92
CA ALA A 223 4.43 2.55 0.99
C ALA A 223 3.57 3.81 0.97
N ILE A 224 2.40 3.71 0.38
CA ILE A 224 1.36 4.73 0.36
C ILE A 224 0.01 4.05 0.59
N HIS A 225 -0.85 4.66 1.40
CA HIS A 225 -2.22 4.19 1.58
C HIS A 225 -3.16 5.38 1.77
N TYR A 226 -4.39 5.25 1.27
CA TYR A 226 -5.41 6.29 1.29
C TYR A 226 -6.57 5.96 2.21
N ASN A 227 -6.99 6.94 3.02
CA ASN A 227 -8.17 6.86 3.85
C ASN A 227 -9.30 7.71 3.26
N SER A 228 -10.29 7.06 2.65
CA SER A 228 -11.41 7.74 1.98
C SER A 228 -12.39 8.43 2.94
N ILE A 229 -12.38 8.11 4.23
CA ILE A 229 -13.25 8.74 5.23
C ILE A 229 -12.68 10.08 5.67
N LEU A 230 -11.35 10.13 5.85
CA LEU A 230 -10.63 11.33 6.26
C LEU A 230 -10.15 12.16 5.07
N ASP A 231 -10.14 11.58 3.87
CA ASP A 231 -9.48 12.13 2.67
C ASP A 231 -8.00 12.45 2.94
N GLN A 232 -7.29 11.47 3.48
CA GLN A 232 -5.90 11.59 3.91
C GLN A 232 -5.04 10.46 3.33
N ILE A 233 -3.76 10.77 3.11
CA ILE A 233 -2.74 9.85 2.63
C ILE A 233 -1.75 9.57 3.76
N VAL A 234 -1.40 8.30 4.01
CA VAL A 234 -0.25 7.91 4.84
C VAL A 234 0.86 7.38 3.97
N ILE A 235 2.10 7.80 4.26
CA ILE A 235 3.31 7.35 3.59
C ILE A 235 4.36 6.89 4.61
N SER A 236 5.26 6.00 4.19
CA SER A 236 6.35 5.48 5.02
C SER A 236 7.70 5.76 4.40
N SER A 237 8.59 6.41 5.16
CA SER A 237 9.98 6.66 4.79
C SER A 237 10.91 5.67 5.48
N ARG A 238 11.52 4.77 4.69
CA ARG A 238 12.45 3.77 5.19
C ARG A 238 13.73 4.37 5.76
N THR A 239 14.29 5.36 5.09
CA THR A 239 15.59 5.95 5.48
C THR A 239 15.46 6.87 6.67
N GLN A 240 14.30 7.48 6.88
CA GLN A 240 14.03 8.35 8.02
C GLN A 240 13.45 7.59 9.22
N ASN A 241 13.07 6.32 9.05
CA ASN A 241 12.43 5.50 10.08
C ASN A 241 11.15 6.16 10.62
N GLU A 242 10.33 6.70 9.73
CA GLU A 242 9.19 7.55 10.08
C GLU A 242 8.04 7.35 9.10
N ILE A 243 6.81 7.55 9.58
CA ILE A 243 5.62 7.67 8.74
C ILE A 243 5.06 9.08 8.81
N PHE A 244 4.33 9.47 7.77
CA PHE A 244 3.71 10.79 7.66
C PHE A 244 2.28 10.68 7.18
N ILE A 245 1.40 11.57 7.65
CA ILE A 245 0.04 11.73 7.13
C ILE A 245 -0.10 13.11 6.50
N LEU A 246 -0.75 13.15 5.32
CA LEU A 246 -0.98 14.31 4.48
C LEU A 246 -2.48 14.50 4.26
N ASP A 247 -2.92 15.76 4.06
CA ASP A 247 -4.28 16.12 3.65
C ASP A 247 -4.42 16.02 2.12
N HIS A 248 -5.19 15.07 1.63
CA HIS A 248 -5.46 14.92 0.20
C HIS A 248 -6.63 15.80 -0.28
N SER A 249 -7.44 16.35 0.63
CA SER A 249 -8.59 17.19 0.31
C SER A 249 -8.20 18.58 -0.23
N THR A 250 -6.91 18.86 -0.34
CA THR A 250 -6.36 20.13 -0.84
C THR A 250 -6.53 20.27 -2.35
N SER A 251 -6.74 21.50 -2.81
CA SER A 251 -6.57 21.84 -4.23
C SER A 251 -5.08 21.88 -4.61
N SER A 252 -4.77 21.88 -5.91
CA SER A 252 -3.38 21.99 -6.40
C SER A 252 -2.66 23.28 -5.96
N GLU A 253 -3.39 24.35 -5.61
CA GLU A 253 -2.80 25.58 -5.06
C GLU A 253 -2.56 25.45 -3.55
N GLU A 254 -3.47 24.83 -2.81
CA GLU A 254 -3.37 24.66 -1.36
C GLU A 254 -2.31 23.66 -0.97
N VAL A 255 -2.13 22.59 -1.74
CA VAL A 255 -1.18 21.52 -1.45
C VAL A 255 0.29 21.96 -1.49
N SER A 256 0.63 22.98 -2.27
CA SER A 256 1.97 23.58 -2.30
C SER A 256 2.21 24.64 -1.21
N GLY A 257 1.18 24.92 -0.40
CA GLY A 257 1.22 25.91 0.67
C GLY A 257 1.01 25.30 2.05
N HIS A 258 0.95 26.19 3.05
CA HIS A 258 0.84 25.86 4.47
C HIS A 258 -0.56 26.11 5.03
N SER A 259 -1.59 26.17 4.16
CA SER A 259 -2.98 26.40 4.58
C SER A 259 -3.95 25.92 3.51
N GLY A 260 -5.14 25.49 3.93
CA GLY A 260 -6.18 24.94 3.06
C GLY A 260 -6.43 23.47 3.33
N GLY A 261 -7.28 22.86 2.52
CA GLY A 261 -7.80 21.52 2.76
C GLY A 261 -8.71 21.42 3.98
N ASN A 262 -9.15 20.20 4.31
CA ASN A 262 -10.01 19.92 5.47
C ASN A 262 -9.29 20.13 6.81
N SER A 263 -7.98 19.95 6.82
CA SER A 263 -7.12 20.16 7.99
C SER A 263 -6.81 21.63 8.26
N GLY A 264 -6.84 22.47 7.23
CA GLY A 264 -6.40 23.86 7.26
C GLY A 264 -4.89 24.04 7.17
N MET A 265 -4.10 22.97 6.94
CA MET A 265 -2.63 22.97 6.95
C MET A 265 -2.02 22.89 5.54
N GLY A 266 -2.84 22.89 4.47
CA GLY A 266 -2.34 22.70 3.11
C GLY A 266 -1.68 21.35 2.93
N GLY A 267 -0.48 21.31 2.34
CA GLY A 267 0.27 20.07 2.15
C GLY A 267 1.27 19.73 3.26
N ASP A 268 1.24 20.46 4.39
CA ASP A 268 2.10 20.17 5.53
C ASP A 268 1.73 18.83 6.20
N PHE A 269 2.67 18.23 6.94
CA PHE A 269 2.40 16.99 7.65
C PHE A 269 1.38 17.20 8.78
N LEU A 270 0.29 16.45 8.73
CA LEU A 270 -0.70 16.41 9.80
C LEU A 270 -0.21 15.61 11.00
N TYR A 271 0.62 14.59 10.73
CA TYR A 271 1.08 13.62 11.71
C TYR A 271 2.40 13.02 11.28
N ARG A 272 3.24 12.74 12.27
CA ARG A 272 4.55 12.07 12.13
C ARG A 272 4.72 11.05 13.25
N TRP A 273 5.26 9.87 12.95
CA TRP A 273 5.49 8.86 13.98
C TRP A 273 6.64 7.93 13.63
N GLY A 274 7.41 7.55 14.66
CA GLY A 274 8.47 6.56 14.56
C GLY A 274 9.85 7.05 14.90
N ASN A 275 10.21 8.31 14.57
CA ASN A 275 11.53 8.86 14.85
C ASN A 275 11.47 10.38 15.18
N PRO A 276 11.18 10.75 16.42
CA PRO A 276 11.05 12.15 16.81
C PRO A 276 12.37 12.95 16.77
N GLU A 277 13.52 12.29 16.68
CA GLU A 277 14.81 12.95 16.50
C GLU A 277 14.85 13.78 15.22
N ASN A 278 14.17 13.34 14.14
CA ASN A 278 14.15 14.00 12.83
C ASN A 278 13.55 15.42 12.87
N TYR A 279 12.78 15.76 13.89
CA TYR A 279 12.19 17.09 14.09
C TYR A 279 12.51 17.69 15.47
N GLY A 280 13.62 17.23 16.07
CA GLY A 280 14.18 17.82 17.28
C GLY A 280 13.32 17.69 18.54
N ARG A 281 12.43 16.70 18.61
CA ARG A 281 11.56 16.45 19.77
C ARG A 281 11.79 15.06 20.39
N GLY A 282 13.01 14.56 20.31
CA GLY A 282 13.46 13.30 20.86
C GLY A 282 14.91 13.02 20.53
N ASP A 283 15.38 11.83 20.92
CA ASP A 283 16.70 11.33 20.60
C ASP A 283 16.62 9.88 20.05
N GLU A 284 17.79 9.25 19.78
CA GLU A 284 17.85 7.88 19.23
C GLU A 284 17.09 6.85 20.09
N SER A 285 16.98 7.07 21.41
CA SER A 285 16.27 6.16 22.31
C SER A 285 14.74 6.24 22.20
N ASP A 286 14.22 7.31 21.62
CA ASP A 286 12.80 7.51 21.38
C ASP A 286 12.33 6.95 20.02
N ARG A 287 13.30 6.46 19.21
CA ARG A 287 13.00 5.88 17.90
C ARG A 287 12.32 4.51 18.03
N ILE A 288 11.12 4.40 17.48
CA ILE A 288 10.30 3.18 17.48
C ILE A 288 10.53 2.36 16.21
N LEU A 289 10.62 3.03 15.07
CA LEU A 289 10.69 2.38 13.76
C LEU A 289 12.12 2.19 13.28
N SER A 290 12.34 1.12 12.53
CA SER A 290 13.61 0.84 11.87
C SER A 290 13.40 0.16 10.52
N SER A 291 13.61 0.93 9.44
CA SER A 291 13.50 0.47 8.05
C SER A 291 12.13 -0.13 7.68
N GLN A 292 11.06 0.34 8.27
CA GLN A 292 9.69 -0.17 8.15
C GLN A 292 9.15 -0.11 6.72
N HIS A 293 8.12 -0.94 6.45
CA HIS A 293 7.39 -1.03 5.19
C HIS A 293 5.88 -1.21 5.42
N SER A 294 5.10 -1.08 4.34
CA SER A 294 3.68 -1.48 4.30
C SER A 294 2.78 -0.78 5.31
N ILE A 295 3.00 0.53 5.56
CA ILE A 295 2.04 1.29 6.37
C ILE A 295 0.68 1.32 5.68
N ASN A 296 -0.38 1.03 6.44
CA ASN A 296 -1.75 1.17 5.95
C ASN A 296 -2.72 1.40 7.12
N TRP A 297 -3.88 2.00 6.82
CA TRP A 297 -4.99 2.06 7.76
C TRP A 297 -5.71 0.72 7.82
N ILE A 298 -6.07 0.32 9.02
CA ILE A 298 -7.02 -0.77 9.22
C ILE A 298 -8.40 -0.27 8.79
N PRO A 299 -9.08 -0.96 7.85
CA PRO A 299 -10.36 -0.51 7.32
C PRO A 299 -11.42 -0.31 8.42
N ALA A 300 -12.27 0.70 8.25
CA ALA A 300 -13.40 0.92 9.12
C ALA A 300 -14.30 -0.33 9.15
N GLY A 301 -14.70 -0.74 10.36
CA GLY A 301 -15.51 -1.95 10.56
C GLY A 301 -14.69 -3.22 10.81
N TYR A 302 -13.39 -3.23 10.60
CA TYR A 302 -12.51 -4.32 11.04
C TYR A 302 -12.08 -4.09 12.49
N PRO A 303 -11.71 -5.15 13.23
CA PRO A 303 -11.09 -4.99 14.54
C PRO A 303 -9.81 -4.12 14.45
N GLY A 304 -9.75 -3.06 15.26
CA GLY A 304 -8.72 -2.02 15.15
C GLY A 304 -8.99 -0.94 14.08
N GLY A 305 -10.21 -0.91 13.49
CA GLY A 305 -10.57 0.03 12.44
C GLY A 305 -10.25 1.49 12.77
N GLY A 306 -9.53 2.17 11.87
CA GLY A 306 -9.00 3.52 12.04
C GLY A 306 -7.59 3.58 12.63
N ASN A 307 -7.06 2.49 13.19
CA ASN A 307 -5.65 2.37 13.56
C ASN A 307 -4.77 2.23 12.30
N LEU A 308 -3.48 2.46 12.49
CA LEU A 308 -2.45 2.20 11.52
C LEU A 308 -1.73 0.89 11.83
N ILE A 309 -1.36 0.13 10.79
CA ILE A 309 -0.60 -1.10 10.90
C ILE A 309 0.57 -1.08 9.92
N LEU A 310 1.72 -1.61 10.32
CA LEU A 310 2.93 -1.64 9.49
C LEU A 310 3.82 -2.84 9.82
N PHE A 311 4.77 -3.12 8.91
CA PHE A 311 5.83 -4.10 9.09
C PHE A 311 7.14 -3.37 9.45
N ASN A 312 7.64 -3.54 10.70
CA ASN A 312 8.90 -2.96 11.17
C ASN A 312 10.04 -3.96 10.96
N ASN A 313 10.93 -3.71 10.00
CA ASN A 313 11.90 -4.69 9.52
C ASN A 313 12.99 -5.02 10.55
N PHE A 314 13.41 -4.04 11.35
CA PHE A 314 14.42 -4.23 12.39
C PHE A 314 13.86 -3.75 13.74
N HIS A 315 13.12 -4.62 14.42
CA HIS A 315 12.54 -4.28 15.72
C HIS A 315 13.57 -4.47 16.85
N GLU A 316 13.77 -5.70 17.30
CA GLU A 316 14.76 -6.07 18.33
C GLU A 316 15.67 -7.17 17.79
N ASP A 317 16.97 -7.13 18.14
CA ASP A 317 17.94 -8.17 17.77
C ASP A 317 17.95 -8.54 16.27
N ASN A 318 17.64 -7.57 15.39
CA ASN A 318 17.45 -7.74 13.94
C ASN A 318 16.31 -8.67 13.53
N THR A 319 15.34 -8.93 14.39
CA THR A 319 14.07 -9.56 14.02
C THR A 319 13.10 -8.52 13.49
N SER A 320 12.08 -8.97 12.77
CA SER A 320 11.01 -8.09 12.31
C SER A 320 9.81 -8.15 13.26
N ALA A 321 8.96 -7.13 13.21
CA ALA A 321 7.70 -7.10 13.94
C ALA A 321 6.60 -6.49 13.09
N VAL A 322 5.35 -6.84 13.39
CA VAL A 322 4.17 -6.08 12.93
C VAL A 322 3.66 -5.25 14.07
N LEU A 323 3.46 -3.95 13.84
CA LEU A 323 2.97 -3.00 14.84
C LEU A 323 1.63 -2.43 14.41
N GLU A 324 0.66 -2.42 15.33
CA GLU A 324 -0.59 -1.68 15.20
C GLU A 324 -0.61 -0.56 16.25
N PHE A 325 -0.97 0.65 15.87
CA PHE A 325 -1.06 1.79 16.78
C PHE A 325 -2.21 2.74 16.41
N SER A 326 -2.72 3.46 17.40
CA SER A 326 -3.82 4.40 17.24
C SER A 326 -3.27 5.83 17.19
N PRO A 327 -3.29 6.52 16.04
CA PRO A 327 -2.89 7.91 15.98
C PRO A 327 -3.87 8.79 16.78
N PRO A 328 -3.41 9.87 17.43
CA PRO A 328 -4.24 10.72 18.30
C PRO A 328 -5.11 11.69 17.48
N ILE A 329 -6.13 11.16 16.79
CA ILE A 329 -7.01 11.93 15.89
C ILE A 329 -7.75 13.03 16.67
N ASP A 330 -7.73 14.26 16.14
CA ASP A 330 -8.47 15.44 16.61
C ASP A 330 -9.16 16.14 15.41
N GLY A 331 -10.39 15.74 15.15
CA GLY A 331 -11.13 16.19 13.95
C GLY A 331 -10.46 15.69 12.66
N ASN A 332 -10.02 16.63 11.82
CA ASN A 332 -9.26 16.33 10.59
C ASN A 332 -7.73 16.42 10.81
N ASN A 333 -7.29 16.61 12.05
CA ASN A 333 -5.90 16.74 12.45
C ASN A 333 -5.51 15.68 13.49
N TYR A 334 -4.33 15.80 14.06
CA TYR A 334 -3.80 14.92 15.09
C TYR A 334 -3.29 15.75 16.27
N ALA A 335 -3.66 15.33 17.47
CA ALA A 335 -3.27 16.04 18.67
C ALA A 335 -1.77 15.93 18.90
N ILE A 336 -1.14 17.08 19.19
CA ILE A 336 0.25 17.17 19.63
C ILE A 336 0.33 18.12 20.82
N ILE A 337 1.10 17.76 21.83
CA ILE A 337 1.39 18.64 22.96
C ILE A 337 2.55 19.54 22.59
N GLU A 338 2.44 20.81 22.89
CA GLU A 338 3.50 21.79 22.59
C GLU A 338 4.87 21.36 23.19
N GLY A 339 5.86 21.25 22.34
CA GLY A 339 7.21 20.81 22.71
C GLY A 339 7.40 19.30 22.82
N GLU A 340 6.35 18.51 22.79
CA GLU A 340 6.41 17.04 22.80
C GLU A 340 6.43 16.46 21.38
N SER A 341 6.81 15.20 21.25
CA SER A 341 6.66 14.45 20.01
C SER A 341 5.19 14.02 19.78
N PHE A 342 4.84 13.67 18.55
CA PHE A 342 3.56 13.02 18.29
C PHE A 342 3.48 11.67 19.00
N GLY A 343 2.38 11.43 19.71
CA GLY A 343 2.05 10.10 20.27
C GLY A 343 1.45 9.16 19.24
N PRO A 344 1.22 7.88 19.60
CA PRO A 344 1.45 7.30 20.92
C PRO A 344 2.93 6.95 21.16
N GLU A 345 3.34 6.80 22.42
CA GLU A 345 4.69 6.35 22.80
C GLU A 345 4.92 4.86 22.53
N THR A 346 3.85 4.10 22.24
CA THR A 346 3.86 2.66 22.05
C THR A 346 2.73 2.21 21.11
N TRP A 347 2.63 0.92 20.89
CA TRP A 347 1.64 0.27 20.02
C TRP A 347 0.51 -0.37 20.82
N GLU A 348 -0.63 -0.59 20.16
CA GLU A 348 -1.81 -1.30 20.69
C GLU A 348 -1.63 -2.82 20.59
N TRP A 349 -1.03 -3.29 19.49
CA TRP A 349 -0.76 -4.69 19.24
C TRP A 349 0.57 -4.86 18.52
N ILE A 350 1.25 -5.96 18.87
CA ILE A 350 2.53 -6.34 18.24
C ILE A 350 2.54 -7.83 17.95
N TYR A 351 3.09 -8.19 16.81
CA TYR A 351 3.48 -9.56 16.49
C TYR A 351 4.99 -9.65 16.30
N THR A 352 5.63 -10.51 17.10
CA THR A 352 7.08 -10.77 17.10
C THR A 352 7.38 -12.24 16.95
N GLY A 353 6.55 -12.96 16.16
CA GLY A 353 6.80 -14.40 15.88
C GLY A 353 8.10 -14.61 15.09
N ASP A 354 8.30 -15.83 14.60
CA ASP A 354 9.49 -16.16 13.80
C ASP A 354 9.42 -15.53 12.41
N ILE A 355 9.52 -14.20 12.36
CA ILE A 355 9.56 -13.40 11.13
C ILE A 355 10.84 -12.59 11.07
N THR A 356 11.54 -12.70 9.94
CA THR A 356 12.74 -11.91 9.67
C THR A 356 12.84 -11.59 8.19
N THR A 357 12.65 -10.33 7.84
CA THR A 357 12.87 -9.86 6.47
C THR A 357 13.51 -8.46 6.50
N PRO A 358 14.74 -8.29 5.97
CA PRO A 358 15.50 -7.04 6.10
C PRO A 358 15.01 -5.92 5.18
N MET A 359 14.12 -6.22 4.22
CA MET A 359 13.52 -5.24 3.31
C MET A 359 12.19 -5.75 2.78
N GLN A 360 11.30 -4.83 2.42
CA GLN A 360 9.91 -5.13 2.07
C GLN A 360 9.16 -5.82 3.23
N GLY A 361 8.18 -6.66 2.95
CA GLY A 361 7.30 -7.23 3.95
C GLY A 361 5.98 -6.47 4.02
N GLY A 362 4.95 -7.13 4.48
CA GLY A 362 3.62 -6.55 4.56
C GLY A 362 2.80 -7.08 5.71
N ALA A 363 1.86 -6.26 6.16
CA ALA A 363 0.89 -6.64 7.19
C ALA A 363 -0.46 -5.97 6.89
N PHE A 364 -1.52 -6.78 6.82
CA PHE A 364 -2.88 -6.32 6.60
C PHE A 364 -3.83 -6.95 7.60
N ARG A 365 -4.64 -6.12 8.28
CA ARG A 365 -5.71 -6.60 9.15
C ARG A 365 -6.86 -7.14 8.31
N LEU A 366 -7.38 -8.32 8.67
CA LEU A 366 -8.49 -8.97 8.00
C LEU A 366 -9.83 -8.70 8.70
N PRO A 367 -10.97 -8.88 8.02
CA PRO A 367 -12.31 -8.60 8.58
C PRO A 367 -12.64 -9.36 9.86
N ASN A 368 -12.08 -10.58 10.03
CA ASN A 368 -12.27 -11.41 11.22
C ASN A 368 -11.34 -11.05 12.39
N GLY A 369 -10.43 -10.06 12.21
CA GLY A 369 -9.46 -9.62 13.21
C GLY A 369 -8.10 -10.30 13.12
N ASN A 370 -7.93 -11.29 12.27
CA ASN A 370 -6.64 -11.88 11.97
C ASN A 370 -5.75 -10.88 11.20
N THR A 371 -4.46 -11.16 11.14
CA THR A 371 -3.49 -10.35 10.38
C THR A 371 -2.79 -11.23 9.37
N LEU A 372 -2.84 -10.82 8.10
CA LEU A 372 -2.04 -11.41 7.01
C LEU A 372 -0.67 -10.76 7.02
N ILE A 373 0.40 -11.56 7.07
CA ILE A 373 1.79 -11.11 7.15
C ILE A 373 2.59 -11.73 6.01
N THR A 374 3.33 -10.91 5.28
CA THR A 374 4.21 -11.36 4.19
C THR A 374 5.66 -11.29 4.63
N GLN A 375 6.36 -12.41 4.55
CA GLN A 375 7.81 -12.52 4.71
C GLN A 375 8.46 -12.58 3.32
N THR A 376 8.98 -11.45 2.88
CA THR A 376 9.43 -11.27 1.50
C THR A 376 10.49 -12.26 1.06
N HIS A 377 11.58 -12.41 1.84
CA HIS A 377 12.75 -13.15 1.40
C HIS A 377 12.57 -14.67 1.38
N THR A 378 11.58 -15.18 2.10
CA THR A 378 11.21 -16.59 2.09
C THR A 378 10.03 -16.87 1.18
N ALA A 379 9.47 -15.82 0.52
CA ALA A 379 8.23 -15.88 -0.23
C ALA A 379 7.09 -16.56 0.55
N THR A 380 7.02 -16.28 1.86
CA THR A 380 6.08 -16.91 2.79
C THR A 380 5.03 -15.88 3.22
N VAL A 381 3.78 -16.31 3.22
CA VAL A 381 2.64 -15.56 3.72
C VAL A 381 2.04 -16.35 4.88
N ILE A 382 1.81 -15.70 6.01
CA ILE A 382 1.17 -16.32 7.17
C ILE A 382 -0.07 -15.51 7.57
N GLU A 383 -1.05 -16.16 8.15
CA GLU A 383 -2.17 -15.52 8.81
C GLU A 383 -2.15 -15.88 10.29
N VAL A 384 -2.17 -14.85 11.15
CA VAL A 384 -2.15 -15.02 12.60
C VAL A 384 -3.39 -14.41 13.23
N ASP A 385 -3.86 -14.98 14.35
CA ASP A 385 -4.93 -14.40 15.15
C ASP A 385 -4.44 -13.23 16.03
N SER A 386 -5.33 -12.63 16.79
CA SER A 386 -5.00 -11.52 17.69
C SER A 386 -4.07 -11.92 18.84
N GLU A 387 -3.95 -13.21 19.14
CA GLU A 387 -3.05 -13.78 20.16
C GLU A 387 -1.68 -14.15 19.56
N GLY A 388 -1.51 -14.04 18.24
CA GLY A 388 -0.30 -14.38 17.53
C GLY A 388 -0.17 -15.86 17.16
N ASN A 389 -1.25 -16.65 17.22
CA ASN A 389 -1.22 -18.04 16.77
C ASN A 389 -1.33 -18.08 15.24
N GLU A 390 -0.44 -18.82 14.58
CA GLU A 390 -0.50 -19.08 13.15
C GLU A 390 -1.70 -19.99 12.84
N LEU A 391 -2.56 -19.54 11.93
CA LEU A 391 -3.78 -20.24 11.53
C LEU A 391 -3.67 -20.81 10.11
N TRP A 392 -2.87 -20.18 9.27
CA TRP A 392 -2.65 -20.56 7.88
C TRP A 392 -1.30 -20.02 7.43
N SER A 393 -0.64 -20.75 6.54
CA SER A 393 0.58 -20.29 5.90
C SER A 393 0.74 -20.88 4.49
N PHE A 394 1.41 -20.12 3.65
CA PHE A 394 1.76 -20.50 2.29
C PHE A 394 3.18 -20.02 1.99
N THR A 395 3.97 -20.91 1.37
CA THR A 395 5.29 -20.55 0.83
C THR A 395 5.30 -20.85 -0.65
N HIS A 396 5.63 -19.85 -1.46
CA HIS A 396 5.79 -20.04 -2.90
C HIS A 396 7.12 -20.74 -3.17
N GLU A 397 7.04 -22.00 -3.62
CA GLU A 397 8.19 -22.83 -3.95
C GLU A 397 8.51 -22.74 -5.45
N GLY A 398 9.79 -22.72 -5.81
CA GLY A 398 10.26 -22.71 -7.18
C GLY A 398 11.73 -23.08 -7.29
N GLU A 399 12.22 -23.27 -8.53
CA GLU A 399 13.65 -23.60 -8.80
C GLU A 399 14.58 -22.40 -8.52
N SER A 400 14.03 -21.19 -8.40
CA SER A 400 14.72 -19.92 -8.10
C SER A 400 14.33 -19.42 -6.72
N SER A 401 15.19 -18.58 -6.12
CA SER A 401 14.82 -17.82 -4.92
C SER A 401 13.77 -16.78 -5.32
N TYR A 402 12.53 -16.99 -4.94
CA TYR A 402 11.45 -16.02 -5.13
C TYR A 402 11.33 -15.10 -3.93
N TRP A 403 10.89 -13.89 -4.21
CA TRP A 403 10.49 -12.89 -3.22
C TRP A 403 9.04 -12.50 -3.49
N ILE A 404 8.29 -12.22 -2.45
CA ILE A 404 6.96 -11.61 -2.55
C ILE A 404 7.02 -10.28 -1.81
N ALA A 405 6.80 -9.17 -2.50
CA ALA A 405 6.91 -7.84 -1.88
C ALA A 405 5.95 -7.73 -0.69
N ARG A 406 4.68 -7.96 -0.95
CA ARG A 406 3.58 -8.10 0.02
C ARG A 406 2.37 -8.71 -0.67
N CYS A 407 1.41 -9.19 0.13
CA CYS A 407 0.15 -9.76 -0.34
C CYS A 407 -1.01 -9.07 0.34
N GLU A 408 -2.15 -9.06 -0.33
CA GLU A 408 -3.43 -8.68 0.25
C GLU A 408 -4.43 -9.83 0.10
N LYS A 409 -5.37 -9.95 1.06
CA LYS A 409 -6.41 -10.99 1.05
C LYS A 409 -7.77 -10.34 0.94
N TYR A 410 -8.48 -10.71 -0.11
CA TYR A 410 -9.79 -10.19 -0.46
C TYR A 410 -10.90 -11.14 0.02
N SER A 411 -12.04 -10.60 0.43
CA SER A 411 -13.19 -11.44 0.85
C SER A 411 -13.69 -12.29 -0.32
N PRO A 412 -14.35 -13.42 -0.04
CA PRO A 412 -14.99 -14.22 -1.08
C PRO A 412 -15.99 -13.40 -1.92
N ASP A 413 -16.65 -12.44 -1.27
CA ASP A 413 -17.63 -11.55 -1.89
C ASP A 413 -17.00 -10.31 -2.56
N TYR A 414 -15.68 -10.14 -2.50
CA TYR A 414 -15.00 -8.97 -3.09
C TYR A 414 -15.21 -8.89 -4.61
N LEU A 415 -15.14 -10.04 -5.25
CA LEU A 415 -15.53 -10.22 -6.66
C LEU A 415 -17.02 -10.56 -6.78
N GLY A 416 -17.75 -10.57 -5.69
CA GLY A 416 -19.13 -10.99 -5.57
C GLY A 416 -20.18 -10.05 -6.17
N ASN A 417 -19.76 -8.91 -6.69
CA ASN A 417 -20.52 -8.22 -7.74
C ASN A 417 -20.29 -8.86 -9.13
N LEU A 418 -19.40 -9.82 -9.21
CA LEU A 418 -19.40 -10.88 -10.21
C LEU A 418 -20.16 -12.10 -9.64
N LEU A 419 -21.40 -11.91 -9.19
CA LEU A 419 -22.31 -13.02 -9.01
C LEU A 419 -22.38 -13.68 -10.39
N LEU A 420 -21.78 -14.86 -10.53
CA LEU A 420 -21.80 -15.55 -11.82
C LEU A 420 -23.23 -15.56 -12.33
N GLY A 421 -23.45 -14.91 -13.46
CA GLY A 421 -24.75 -14.69 -13.99
C GLY A 421 -25.40 -13.33 -13.71
N ASP A 422 -24.86 -12.48 -12.83
CA ASP A 422 -25.31 -11.10 -12.65
C ASP A 422 -24.66 -10.20 -13.71
N MET A 423 -25.32 -10.14 -14.85
CA MET A 423 -24.78 -9.50 -16.05
C MET A 423 -24.85 -7.96 -16.01
N ASN A 424 -25.70 -7.41 -15.11
CA ASN A 424 -25.88 -5.97 -14.95
C ASN A 424 -25.29 -5.42 -13.64
N SER A 425 -24.68 -6.31 -12.82
CA SER A 425 -24.05 -5.98 -11.52
C SER A 425 -25.02 -5.31 -10.53
N ASP A 426 -26.32 -5.70 -10.55
CA ASP A 426 -27.32 -5.18 -9.61
C ASP A 426 -27.43 -6.01 -8.32
N GLY A 427 -26.64 -7.08 -8.18
CA GLY A 427 -26.61 -7.98 -7.03
C GLY A 427 -27.74 -9.00 -7.00
N SER A 428 -28.48 -9.19 -8.10
CA SER A 428 -29.65 -10.07 -8.15
C SER A 428 -29.71 -10.86 -9.44
N LEU A 429 -29.66 -12.20 -9.36
CA LEU A 429 -29.89 -13.06 -10.55
C LEU A 429 -31.34 -13.03 -10.98
N ASN A 430 -31.62 -12.54 -12.17
CA ASN A 430 -32.97 -12.44 -12.70
C ASN A 430 -33.01 -12.55 -14.24
N VAL A 431 -34.23 -12.45 -14.84
CA VAL A 431 -34.42 -12.59 -16.28
C VAL A 431 -33.64 -11.53 -17.08
N LEU A 432 -33.35 -10.37 -16.52
CA LEU A 432 -32.59 -9.32 -17.21
C LEU A 432 -31.17 -9.79 -17.51
N ASP A 433 -30.55 -10.52 -16.61
CA ASP A 433 -29.20 -11.07 -16.78
C ASP A 433 -29.14 -12.09 -17.90
N ILE A 434 -30.17 -12.96 -17.99
CA ILE A 434 -30.31 -13.92 -19.11
C ILE A 434 -30.33 -13.16 -20.43
N VAL A 435 -31.09 -12.07 -20.53
CA VAL A 435 -31.20 -11.27 -21.74
C VAL A 435 -29.87 -10.60 -22.10
N ILE A 436 -29.14 -10.06 -21.10
CA ILE A 436 -27.85 -9.44 -21.33
C ILE A 436 -26.86 -10.50 -21.82
N LEU A 437 -26.73 -11.63 -21.11
CA LEU A 437 -25.82 -12.71 -21.48
C LEU A 437 -26.11 -13.22 -22.91
N ALA A 438 -27.38 -13.44 -23.24
CA ALA A 438 -27.75 -13.86 -24.57
C ALA A 438 -27.34 -12.84 -25.65
N ASN A 439 -27.47 -11.55 -25.37
CA ASN A 439 -27.07 -10.50 -26.31
C ASN A 439 -25.54 -10.44 -26.49
N LEU A 440 -24.78 -10.59 -25.43
CA LEU A 440 -23.30 -10.64 -25.48
C LEU A 440 -22.84 -11.85 -26.31
N ILE A 441 -23.37 -13.03 -26.05
CA ILE A 441 -23.05 -14.26 -26.84
C ILE A 441 -23.38 -14.07 -28.32
N LEU A 442 -24.55 -13.49 -28.65
CA LEU A 442 -24.94 -13.21 -30.04
C LEU A 442 -24.02 -12.16 -30.70
N ALA A 443 -23.47 -11.22 -29.93
CA ALA A 443 -22.54 -10.24 -30.43
C ALA A 443 -21.11 -10.79 -30.53
N GLY A 444 -20.82 -11.96 -29.98
CA GLY A 444 -19.45 -12.49 -29.83
C GLY A 444 -18.60 -11.69 -28.82
N ASP A 445 -19.26 -11.00 -27.89
CA ASP A 445 -18.65 -10.22 -26.86
C ASP A 445 -18.49 -11.06 -25.56
N THR A 446 -17.26 -11.32 -25.15
CA THR A 446 -16.91 -12.10 -23.96
C THR A 446 -16.33 -11.22 -22.85
N SER A 447 -16.53 -9.90 -22.93
CA SER A 447 -15.90 -8.92 -22.02
C SER A 447 -16.44 -8.95 -20.59
N ASN A 448 -17.61 -9.54 -20.33
CA ASN A 448 -18.16 -9.66 -18.99
C ASN A 448 -17.93 -11.07 -18.42
N PRO A 449 -16.94 -11.25 -17.51
CA PRO A 449 -16.57 -12.57 -16.98
C PRO A 449 -17.69 -13.24 -16.16
N ALA A 450 -18.68 -12.49 -15.65
CA ALA A 450 -19.85 -13.05 -14.97
C ALA A 450 -20.70 -13.95 -15.88
N GLY A 451 -20.49 -13.88 -17.19
CA GLY A 451 -21.22 -14.68 -18.18
C GLY A 451 -20.66 -16.09 -18.42
N ASP A 452 -19.49 -16.45 -17.91
CA ASP A 452 -18.92 -17.80 -17.98
C ASP A 452 -19.27 -18.58 -16.69
N LEU A 453 -20.51 -19.09 -16.63
CA LEU A 453 -21.03 -19.74 -15.43
C LEU A 453 -20.42 -21.11 -15.16
N ASN A 454 -19.95 -21.80 -16.21
CA ASN A 454 -19.32 -23.11 -16.07
C ASN A 454 -17.78 -23.03 -15.96
N GLN A 455 -17.22 -21.82 -16.09
CA GLN A 455 -15.80 -21.53 -16.00
C GLN A 455 -14.92 -22.36 -16.97
N ASP A 456 -15.46 -22.62 -18.17
CA ASP A 456 -14.73 -23.35 -19.21
C ASP A 456 -13.91 -22.43 -20.15
N GLY A 457 -13.90 -21.12 -19.87
CA GLY A 457 -13.21 -20.08 -20.65
C GLY A 457 -13.98 -19.64 -21.89
N SER A 458 -15.27 -20.00 -22.01
CA SER A 458 -16.08 -19.69 -23.21
C SER A 458 -17.52 -19.33 -22.87
N GLN A 459 -17.89 -18.08 -23.07
CA GLN A 459 -19.29 -17.68 -22.90
C GLN A 459 -20.14 -18.21 -24.07
N ASN A 460 -21.08 -19.11 -23.78
CA ASN A 460 -21.87 -19.78 -24.78
C ASN A 460 -23.29 -20.19 -24.27
N ILE A 461 -24.04 -20.93 -25.07
CA ILE A 461 -25.42 -21.31 -24.73
C ILE A 461 -25.51 -22.16 -23.44
N LEU A 462 -24.44 -22.86 -23.05
CA LEU A 462 -24.44 -23.65 -21.81
C LEU A 462 -24.52 -22.77 -20.58
N ASP A 463 -23.90 -21.60 -20.62
CA ASP A 463 -23.94 -20.62 -19.54
C ASP A 463 -25.32 -20.01 -19.36
N ILE A 464 -26.01 -19.73 -20.48
CA ILE A 464 -27.42 -19.31 -20.42
C ILE A 464 -28.26 -20.36 -19.74
N VAL A 465 -28.07 -21.65 -20.08
CA VAL A 465 -28.80 -22.76 -19.44
C VAL A 465 -28.52 -22.86 -17.96
N LEU A 466 -27.25 -22.67 -17.55
CA LEU A 466 -26.88 -22.66 -16.14
C LEU A 466 -27.50 -21.47 -15.40
N LEU A 467 -27.46 -20.27 -15.99
CA LEU A 467 -28.07 -19.08 -15.42
C LEU A 467 -29.60 -19.24 -15.24
N VAL A 468 -30.28 -19.78 -16.24
CA VAL A 468 -31.73 -20.09 -16.15
C VAL A 468 -31.98 -21.05 -14.98
N ASN A 469 -31.16 -22.09 -14.82
CA ASN A 469 -31.34 -23.06 -13.73
C ASN A 469 -31.08 -22.40 -12.36
N LEU A 470 -30.09 -21.51 -12.24
CA LEU A 470 -29.81 -20.76 -11.00
C LEU A 470 -30.97 -19.83 -10.60
N ILE A 471 -31.63 -19.21 -11.58
CA ILE A 471 -32.77 -18.30 -11.36
C ILE A 471 -34.05 -19.04 -11.02
N LEU A 472 -34.24 -20.24 -11.58
CA LEU A 472 -35.49 -21.03 -11.41
C LEU A 472 -35.42 -21.96 -10.18
N GLY A 473 -34.25 -22.18 -9.56
CA GLY A 473 -34.03 -23.05 -8.38
C GLY A 473 -33.98 -24.50 -8.76
#